data_e651b92206689fbe961a5939859fcb91
#
_entry.id   e651b92206689fbe961a5939859fcb91
#
_cell.length_a   1.000
_cell.length_b   1.000
_cell.length_c   1.000
_cell.angle_alpha   90.00
_cell.angle_beta   90.00
_cell.angle_gamma   90.00
#
_symmetry.space_group_name_H-M   'P 1'
#
loop_
_entity.id
_entity.type
_entity.pdbx_description
1 polymer ?
#
loop_
_entity_poly.entity_id
_entity_poly.type
_entity_poly.pdbx_seq_one_letter_code
_entity_poly.pdbx_strand_id
1 'polypeptide(L)'
;MANKETETCEKFKTMIGGQALIEGIMMRGPEKDAVVIRGKDGLTVEVSPRKLNPPGSWKTWPFIRGIFNFFDAQIVGVKALLRSADLAPDEMQEEPSKFDKWLEKKLGSEAFQKAIVGIAVAMGLLLSIGLFFLLPMVISGFFDKIITGTLLLNLVEGIIRMVIFMAYMILISRMPDMKRVFSYHGAEHKTIRCYEARLPLTVENVRKMTRLHPRCGTSFLLVVMVISILVFSIASSALLAIFPGLEAIRGTFGYRMLMIAFKLLLLPVVVGITYEINRWCGRNDNAFTRALSAPGMWMQHFTTNEPDDSMIEVGIAAVQAVLPEKEGSDRW
;
A
#
# COMPACT_ATOMS: atom_id res chain seq x y z
N MET A 1 -24.57 -8.25 42.20
CA MET A 1 -24.05 -6.88 41.99
C MET A 1 -22.67 -7.04 41.40
N ALA A 2 -22.59 -7.07 40.05
CA ALA A 2 -21.33 -7.22 39.33
C ALA A 2 -20.78 -5.82 39.06
N ASN A 3 -19.59 -5.59 39.56
CA ASN A 3 -18.87 -4.33 39.51
C ASN A 3 -18.59 -3.95 38.03
N LYS A 4 -19.18 -2.85 37.57
CA LYS A 4 -18.85 -2.19 36.31
C LYS A 4 -17.60 -1.32 36.56
N GLU A 5 -16.46 -1.92 36.58
CA GLU A 5 -15.19 -1.22 36.29
C GLU A 5 -14.93 -1.32 34.79
N THR A 6 -15.69 -0.59 33.99
CA THR A 6 -15.27 -0.17 32.68
C THR A 6 -14.28 0.97 32.87
N GLU A 7 -13.02 0.64 33.15
CA GLU A 7 -11.92 1.54 32.90
C GLU A 7 -12.07 2.07 31.48
N THR A 8 -12.28 3.37 31.36
CA THR A 8 -12.17 4.13 30.12
C THR A 8 -10.68 4.11 29.72
N CYS A 9 -10.21 2.97 29.23
CA CYS A 9 -8.88 2.85 28.65
C CYS A 9 -8.85 3.84 27.48
N GLU A 10 -8.14 4.95 27.65
CA GLU A 10 -7.88 5.91 26.57
C GLU A 10 -7.39 5.11 25.38
N LYS A 11 -8.14 5.15 24.27
CA LYS A 11 -7.81 4.35 23.08
C LYS A 11 -6.45 4.79 22.57
N PHE A 12 -5.39 4.07 22.97
CA PHE A 12 -4.05 4.31 22.49
C PHE A 12 -3.99 3.99 21.00
N LYS A 13 -3.46 4.91 20.20
CA LYS A 13 -3.26 4.74 18.77
C LYS A 13 -1.79 4.97 18.45
N THR A 14 -1.13 3.93 17.96
CA THR A 14 0.28 4.03 17.58
C THR A 14 0.47 4.46 16.13
N MET A 15 1.59 5.15 15.84
CA MET A 15 2.06 5.42 14.48
C MET A 15 2.85 4.24 13.89
N ILE A 16 3.09 3.18 14.65
CA ILE A 16 3.72 1.98 14.16
C ILE A 16 2.81 1.35 13.10
N GLY A 17 3.38 1.03 11.98
CA GLY A 17 2.73 0.35 10.87
C GLY A 17 3.75 -0.46 10.10
N GLY A 18 3.30 -1.38 9.25
CA GLY A 18 4.21 -2.27 8.57
C GLY A 18 3.80 -2.61 7.15
N GLN A 19 4.46 -3.62 6.64
CA GLN A 19 4.22 -4.23 5.35
C GLN A 19 4.54 -5.72 5.45
N ALA A 20 3.61 -6.57 4.98
CA ALA A 20 3.90 -7.98 4.82
C ALA A 20 4.93 -8.21 3.72
N LEU A 21 5.81 -9.17 3.95
CA LEU A 21 6.88 -9.59 3.06
C LEU A 21 6.76 -11.09 2.78
N ILE A 22 7.66 -11.63 1.96
CA ILE A 22 7.82 -13.07 1.76
C ILE A 22 8.42 -13.63 3.06
N GLU A 23 7.69 -14.54 3.72
CA GLU A 23 8.05 -15.16 4.99
C GLU A 23 8.41 -14.16 6.10
N GLY A 24 7.83 -12.94 6.06
CA GLY A 24 8.24 -11.91 7.00
C GLY A 24 7.33 -10.71 7.09
N ILE A 25 7.75 -9.78 7.95
CA ILE A 25 7.09 -8.49 8.16
C ILE A 25 8.17 -7.41 8.28
N MET A 26 8.01 -6.33 7.52
CA MET A 26 8.68 -5.07 7.80
C MET A 26 7.80 -4.24 8.73
N MET A 27 8.35 -3.74 9.83
CA MET A 27 7.66 -2.83 10.73
C MET A 27 8.40 -1.49 10.78
N ARG A 28 7.62 -0.40 10.75
CA ARG A 28 8.15 0.97 10.79
C ARG A 28 7.71 1.65 12.07
N GLY A 29 8.65 1.97 12.92
CA GLY A 29 8.44 2.73 14.15
C GLY A 29 8.72 4.23 13.97
N PRO A 30 8.68 5.00 15.05
CA PRO A 30 9.01 6.42 15.01
C PRO A 30 10.48 6.68 14.66
N GLU A 31 11.42 5.86 15.13
CA GLU A 31 12.86 6.07 15.04
C GLU A 31 13.59 4.97 14.25
N LYS A 32 12.98 3.77 14.14
CA LYS A 32 13.61 2.57 13.58
C LYS A 32 12.66 1.88 12.61
N ASP A 33 13.22 1.31 11.57
CA ASP A 33 12.56 0.35 10.69
C ASP A 33 13.15 -1.04 10.99
N ALA A 34 12.32 -2.08 11.11
CA ALA A 34 12.76 -3.45 11.32
C ALA A 34 12.20 -4.36 10.23
N VAL A 35 13.05 -5.25 9.72
CA VAL A 35 12.66 -6.33 8.80
C VAL A 35 12.88 -7.65 9.54
N VAL A 36 11.81 -8.40 9.74
CA VAL A 36 11.85 -9.70 10.42
C VAL A 36 11.37 -10.76 9.46
N ILE A 37 12.21 -11.75 9.20
CA ILE A 37 11.99 -12.81 8.22
C ILE A 37 12.21 -14.15 8.90
N ARG A 38 11.32 -15.10 8.63
CA ARG A 38 11.49 -16.50 9.03
C ARG A 38 12.22 -17.25 7.94
N GLY A 39 13.54 -17.40 8.12
CA GLY A 39 14.41 -18.22 7.28
C GLY A 39 14.49 -19.66 7.76
N LYS A 40 15.40 -20.45 7.15
CA LYS A 40 15.67 -21.85 7.51
C LYS A 40 16.19 -22.01 8.95
N ASP A 41 17.06 -21.09 9.37
CA ASP A 41 17.75 -21.15 10.66
C ASP A 41 16.99 -20.42 11.79
N GLY A 42 15.76 -20.01 11.55
CA GLY A 42 14.94 -19.29 12.52
C GLY A 42 14.58 -17.87 12.09
N LEU A 43 14.38 -16.98 13.07
CA LEU A 43 14.04 -15.58 12.82
C LEU A 43 15.30 -14.74 12.58
N THR A 44 15.36 -14.10 11.45
CA THR A 44 16.34 -13.03 11.14
C THR A 44 15.70 -11.68 11.43
N VAL A 45 16.34 -10.86 12.27
CA VAL A 45 15.87 -9.52 12.66
C VAL A 45 16.90 -8.50 12.20
N GLU A 46 16.55 -7.67 11.24
CA GLU A 46 17.39 -6.57 10.76
C GLU A 46 16.75 -5.23 11.16
N VAL A 47 17.44 -4.43 11.96
CA VAL A 47 16.96 -3.12 12.41
C VAL A 47 17.83 -2.02 11.80
N SER A 48 17.19 -1.00 11.28
CA SER A 48 17.86 0.16 10.70
C SER A 48 17.28 1.47 11.23
N PRO A 49 18.10 2.52 11.41
CA PRO A 49 17.60 3.82 11.83
C PRO A 49 16.76 4.44 10.72
N ARG A 50 15.63 5.03 11.09
CA ARG A 50 14.76 5.72 10.16
C ARG A 50 15.28 7.11 9.82
N LYS A 51 15.39 7.40 8.52
CA LYS A 51 15.76 8.73 8.04
C LYS A 51 14.54 9.66 8.09
N LEU A 52 14.47 10.50 9.12
CA LEU A 52 13.40 11.49 9.25
C LEU A 52 13.82 12.80 8.57
N ASN A 53 12.85 13.46 7.93
CA ASN A 53 13.09 14.80 7.43
C ASN A 53 13.19 15.79 8.62
N PRO A 54 14.17 16.73 8.62
CA PRO A 54 14.30 17.69 9.68
C PRO A 54 13.01 18.48 9.91
N PRO A 55 12.64 18.77 11.17
CA PRO A 55 11.50 19.64 11.48
C PRO A 55 11.65 21.00 10.78
N GLY A 56 10.55 21.52 10.20
CA GLY A 56 10.58 22.79 9.46
C GLY A 56 11.05 22.72 8.02
N SER A 57 11.54 21.55 7.55
CA SER A 57 11.85 21.36 6.13
C SER A 57 10.57 21.46 5.28
N TRP A 58 10.68 22.04 4.07
CA TRP A 58 9.57 22.11 3.10
C TRP A 58 8.97 20.73 2.77
N LYS A 59 9.78 19.66 2.90
CA LYS A 59 9.32 18.26 2.74
C LYS A 59 8.31 17.82 3.81
N THR A 60 8.20 18.58 4.92
CA THR A 60 7.23 18.29 6.00
C THR A 60 5.94 19.11 5.88
N TRP A 61 5.83 19.99 4.87
CA TRP A 61 4.63 20.80 4.65
C TRP A 61 3.42 19.92 4.26
N PRO A 62 2.21 20.34 4.63
CA PRO A 62 0.99 19.63 4.21
C PRO A 62 0.98 19.35 2.70
N PHE A 63 0.39 18.24 2.30
CA PHE A 63 0.38 17.68 0.94
C PHE A 63 1.75 17.23 0.44
N ILE A 64 2.79 18.07 0.55
CA ILE A 64 4.16 17.75 0.08
C ILE A 64 4.72 16.56 0.87
N ARG A 65 4.55 16.55 2.19
CA ARG A 65 4.99 15.41 3.03
C ARG A 65 4.37 14.09 2.62
N GLY A 66 3.14 14.10 2.11
CA GLY A 66 2.46 12.92 1.63
C GLY A 66 3.18 12.29 0.44
N ILE A 67 3.64 13.14 -0.50
CA ILE A 67 4.39 12.70 -1.68
C ILE A 67 5.71 12.06 -1.26
N PHE A 68 6.49 12.75 -0.40
CA PHE A 68 7.79 12.22 0.05
C PHE A 68 7.65 10.94 0.87
N ASN A 69 6.67 10.87 1.79
CA ASN A 69 6.44 9.68 2.60
C ASN A 69 5.97 8.49 1.75
N PHE A 70 5.19 8.73 0.70
CA PHE A 70 4.78 7.70 -0.23
C PHE A 70 5.97 7.12 -0.99
N PHE A 71 6.81 7.97 -1.60
CA PHE A 71 8.00 7.48 -2.32
C PHE A 71 9.01 6.79 -1.39
N ASP A 72 9.22 7.32 -0.18
CA ASP A 72 10.06 6.69 0.82
C ASP A 72 9.54 5.30 1.19
N ALA A 73 8.22 5.19 1.46
CA ALA A 73 7.60 3.91 1.77
C ALA A 73 7.74 2.89 0.62
N GLN A 74 7.61 3.33 -0.64
CA GLN A 74 7.79 2.46 -1.80
C GLN A 74 9.24 1.98 -1.92
N ILE A 75 10.22 2.88 -1.79
CA ILE A 75 11.64 2.52 -1.89
C ILE A 75 12.05 1.55 -0.77
N VAL A 76 11.66 1.86 0.46
CA VAL A 76 11.98 1.00 1.61
C VAL A 76 11.25 -0.34 1.51
N GLY A 77 9.97 -0.31 1.12
CA GLY A 77 9.15 -1.52 0.97
C GLY A 77 9.68 -2.47 -0.11
N VAL A 78 10.07 -1.94 -1.28
CA VAL A 78 10.67 -2.76 -2.35
C VAL A 78 12.01 -3.36 -1.90
N LYS A 79 12.87 -2.59 -1.21
CA LYS A 79 14.14 -3.13 -0.66
C LYS A 79 13.88 -4.25 0.35
N ALA A 80 12.92 -4.07 1.25
CA ALA A 80 12.55 -5.08 2.22
C ALA A 80 11.98 -6.35 1.55
N LEU A 81 11.17 -6.18 0.50
CA LEU A 81 10.62 -7.31 -0.26
C LEU A 81 11.73 -8.11 -0.97
N LEU A 82 12.68 -7.43 -1.62
CA LEU A 82 13.83 -8.08 -2.25
C LEU A 82 14.69 -8.80 -1.21
N ARG A 83 14.93 -8.14 -0.06
CA ARG A 83 15.68 -8.76 1.04
C ARG A 83 14.97 -10.00 1.58
N SER A 84 13.64 -9.97 1.67
CA SER A 84 12.87 -11.13 2.10
C SER A 84 12.92 -12.30 1.10
N ALA A 85 12.94 -12.00 -0.19
CA ALA A 85 13.09 -13.01 -1.22
C ALA A 85 14.46 -13.70 -1.16
N ASP A 86 15.54 -12.93 -0.88
CA ASP A 86 16.89 -13.46 -0.74
C ASP A 86 17.05 -14.40 0.47
N LEU A 87 16.30 -14.13 1.55
CA LEU A 87 16.35 -14.87 2.82
C LEU A 87 15.28 -15.97 2.94
N ALA A 88 14.35 -16.02 1.99
CA ALA A 88 13.30 -17.04 1.97
C ALA A 88 13.91 -18.46 1.83
N PRO A 89 13.26 -19.51 2.38
CA PRO A 89 13.70 -20.89 2.23
C PRO A 89 13.87 -21.28 0.75
N ASP A 90 14.88 -22.10 0.43
CA ASP A 90 15.20 -22.51 -0.97
C ASP A 90 14.05 -23.20 -1.68
N GLU A 91 13.14 -23.84 -0.92
CA GLU A 91 11.92 -24.47 -1.45
C GLU A 91 10.98 -23.48 -2.15
N MET A 92 11.11 -22.19 -1.84
CA MET A 92 10.36 -21.10 -2.47
C MET A 92 11.15 -20.37 -3.56
N GLN A 93 12.39 -20.74 -3.81
CA GLN A 93 13.23 -20.17 -4.87
C GLN A 93 13.04 -20.98 -6.14
N GLU A 94 12.56 -20.34 -7.20
CA GLU A 94 12.47 -20.98 -8.51
C GLU A 94 13.86 -21.23 -9.10
N GLU A 95 14.04 -22.39 -9.76
CA GLU A 95 15.29 -22.65 -10.49
C GLU A 95 15.47 -21.60 -11.60
N PRO A 96 16.70 -21.01 -11.73
CA PRO A 96 16.97 -20.00 -12.76
C PRO A 96 16.67 -20.52 -14.16
N SER A 97 15.88 -19.79 -14.92
CA SER A 97 15.50 -20.13 -16.30
C SER A 97 16.74 -20.11 -17.22
N LYS A 98 16.61 -20.69 -18.42
CA LYS A 98 17.69 -20.62 -19.43
C LYS A 98 18.04 -19.19 -19.81
N PHE A 99 17.06 -18.29 -19.79
CA PHE A 99 17.25 -16.86 -20.03
C PHE A 99 18.02 -16.20 -18.90
N ASP A 100 17.74 -16.54 -17.65
CA ASP A 100 18.44 -16.01 -16.47
C ASP A 100 19.91 -16.42 -16.48
N LYS A 101 20.20 -17.69 -16.73
CA LYS A 101 21.58 -18.20 -16.85
C LYS A 101 22.36 -17.54 -18.00
N TRP A 102 21.70 -17.27 -19.13
CA TRP A 102 22.31 -16.56 -20.25
C TRP A 102 22.61 -15.10 -19.91
N LEU A 103 21.67 -14.41 -19.26
CA LEU A 103 21.78 -13.01 -18.90
C LEU A 103 22.85 -12.82 -17.80
N GLU A 104 22.88 -13.70 -16.80
CA GLU A 104 23.92 -13.72 -15.74
C GLU A 104 25.32 -13.89 -16.33
N LYS A 105 25.50 -14.84 -17.26
CA LYS A 105 26.77 -15.07 -17.94
C LYS A 105 27.25 -13.85 -18.72
N LYS A 106 26.34 -13.02 -19.24
CA LYS A 106 26.64 -11.84 -20.04
C LYS A 106 26.92 -10.59 -19.22
N LEU A 107 26.27 -10.41 -18.11
CA LEU A 107 26.30 -9.19 -17.28
C LEU A 107 27.15 -9.32 -16.01
N GLY A 108 27.40 -10.55 -15.54
CA GLY A 108 27.93 -10.82 -14.21
C GLY A 108 26.85 -10.78 -13.12
N SER A 109 27.08 -11.45 -12.00
CA SER A 109 26.04 -11.71 -10.98
C SER A 109 25.41 -10.45 -10.40
N GLU A 110 26.17 -9.41 -10.05
CA GLU A 110 25.63 -8.18 -9.47
C GLU A 110 24.81 -7.35 -10.48
N ALA A 111 25.32 -7.21 -11.72
CA ALA A 111 24.63 -6.49 -12.77
C ALA A 111 23.37 -7.24 -13.24
N PHE A 112 23.40 -8.56 -13.23
CA PHE A 112 22.29 -9.44 -13.51
C PHE A 112 21.12 -9.24 -12.53
N GLN A 113 21.37 -9.27 -11.22
CA GLN A 113 20.35 -9.03 -10.20
C GLN A 113 19.71 -7.65 -10.37
N LYS A 114 20.52 -6.59 -10.57
CA LYS A 114 20.00 -5.24 -10.83
C LYS A 114 19.15 -5.17 -12.10
N ALA A 115 19.56 -5.87 -13.16
CA ALA A 115 18.83 -5.89 -14.42
C ALA A 115 17.49 -6.61 -14.30
N ILE A 116 17.45 -7.80 -13.66
CA ILE A 116 16.18 -8.55 -13.45
C ILE A 116 15.21 -7.72 -12.62
N VAL A 117 15.65 -7.15 -11.50
CA VAL A 117 14.79 -6.29 -10.67
C VAL A 117 14.29 -5.09 -11.47
N GLY A 118 15.18 -4.43 -12.23
CA GLY A 118 14.80 -3.30 -13.08
C GLY A 118 13.75 -3.68 -14.14
N ILE A 119 13.93 -4.82 -14.80
CA ILE A 119 12.97 -5.35 -15.80
C ILE A 119 11.63 -5.70 -15.12
N ALA A 120 11.65 -6.39 -13.99
CA ALA A 120 10.44 -6.76 -13.26
C ALA A 120 9.64 -5.51 -12.82
N VAL A 121 10.32 -4.50 -12.28
CA VAL A 121 9.70 -3.22 -11.89
C VAL A 121 9.13 -2.50 -13.12
N ALA A 122 9.87 -2.43 -14.23
CA ALA A 122 9.41 -1.80 -15.46
C ALA A 122 8.18 -2.51 -16.04
N MET A 123 8.20 -3.85 -16.09
CA MET A 123 7.06 -4.65 -16.56
C MET A 123 5.84 -4.48 -15.66
N GLY A 124 6.03 -4.51 -14.33
CA GLY A 124 4.96 -4.28 -13.36
C GLY A 124 4.34 -2.89 -13.51
N LEU A 125 5.17 -1.86 -13.73
CA LEU A 125 4.70 -0.49 -13.98
C LEU A 125 3.92 -0.37 -15.29
N LEU A 126 4.42 -0.95 -16.37
CA LEU A 126 3.74 -0.96 -17.67
C LEU A 126 2.40 -1.71 -17.60
N LEU A 127 2.38 -2.87 -16.94
CA LEU A 127 1.15 -3.64 -16.72
C LEU A 127 0.14 -2.83 -15.88
N SER A 128 0.60 -2.15 -14.84
CA SER A 128 -0.24 -1.31 -13.97
C SER A 128 -0.84 -0.13 -14.76
N ILE A 129 -0.04 0.55 -15.59
CA ILE A 129 -0.53 1.62 -16.46
C ILE A 129 -1.54 1.06 -17.48
N GLY A 130 -1.24 -0.08 -18.10
CA GLY A 130 -2.14 -0.75 -19.04
C GLY A 130 -3.48 -1.12 -18.38
N LEU A 131 -3.43 -1.75 -17.22
CA LEU A 131 -4.61 -2.27 -16.53
C LEU A 131 -5.46 -1.17 -15.87
N PHE A 132 -4.83 -0.17 -15.25
CA PHE A 132 -5.54 0.83 -14.44
C PHE A 132 -5.70 2.20 -15.10
N PHE A 133 -5.06 2.46 -16.23
CA PHE A 133 -5.24 3.70 -16.97
C PHE A 133 -5.73 3.44 -18.40
N LEU A 134 -5.03 2.60 -19.17
CA LEU A 134 -5.38 2.39 -20.57
C LEU A 134 -6.68 1.59 -20.72
N LEU A 135 -6.83 0.47 -20.01
CA LEU A 135 -8.01 -0.39 -20.12
C LEU A 135 -9.31 0.31 -19.72
N PRO A 136 -9.41 1.02 -18.55
CA PRO A 136 -10.60 1.79 -18.22
C PRO A 136 -10.94 2.87 -19.24
N MET A 137 -9.92 3.55 -19.77
CA MET A 137 -10.10 4.57 -20.80
C MET A 137 -10.61 4.00 -22.14
N VAL A 138 -10.10 2.83 -22.54
CA VAL A 138 -10.58 2.15 -23.75
C VAL A 138 -12.03 1.71 -23.58
N ILE A 139 -12.36 1.11 -22.44
CA ILE A 139 -13.73 0.65 -22.16
C ILE A 139 -14.68 1.85 -22.07
N SER A 140 -14.31 2.93 -21.37
CA SER A 140 -15.14 4.14 -21.28
C SER A 140 -15.35 4.80 -22.65
N GLY A 141 -14.39 4.67 -23.56
CA GLY A 141 -14.48 5.18 -24.92
C GLY A 141 -15.65 4.59 -25.76
N PHE A 142 -16.18 3.41 -25.40
CA PHE A 142 -17.40 2.89 -26.04
C PHE A 142 -18.65 3.71 -25.67
N PHE A 143 -18.59 4.45 -24.58
CA PHE A 143 -19.68 5.31 -24.10
C PHE A 143 -19.58 6.75 -24.62
N ASP A 144 -18.51 7.14 -25.32
CA ASP A 144 -18.29 8.50 -25.84
C ASP A 144 -19.45 9.02 -26.73
N LYS A 145 -20.13 8.10 -27.45
CA LYS A 145 -21.27 8.46 -28.31
C LYS A 145 -22.58 8.64 -27.53
N ILE A 146 -22.67 8.08 -26.33
CA ILE A 146 -23.88 8.10 -25.49
C ILE A 146 -23.75 9.18 -24.42
N ILE A 147 -22.55 9.38 -23.90
CA ILE A 147 -22.25 10.30 -22.81
C ILE A 147 -21.48 11.49 -23.37
N THR A 148 -22.15 12.62 -23.51
CA THR A 148 -21.56 13.85 -24.07
C THR A 148 -20.80 14.70 -23.04
N GLY A 149 -21.06 14.49 -21.74
CA GLY A 149 -20.43 15.26 -20.65
C GLY A 149 -19.08 14.68 -20.21
N THR A 150 -18.00 15.46 -20.30
CA THR A 150 -16.64 15.05 -19.88
C THR A 150 -16.60 14.59 -18.40
N LEU A 151 -17.31 15.30 -17.52
CA LEU A 151 -17.39 14.95 -16.10
C LEU A 151 -17.98 13.54 -15.90
N LEU A 152 -19.11 13.27 -16.56
CA LEU A 152 -19.81 11.97 -16.44
C LEU A 152 -18.98 10.84 -17.04
N LEU A 153 -18.31 11.09 -18.18
CA LEU A 153 -17.44 10.10 -18.81
C LEU A 153 -16.25 9.75 -17.89
N ASN A 154 -15.61 10.75 -17.28
CA ASN A 154 -14.54 10.49 -16.32
C ASN A 154 -15.02 9.75 -15.08
N LEU A 155 -16.25 9.99 -14.62
CA LEU A 155 -16.86 9.23 -13.52
C LEU A 155 -17.05 7.76 -13.90
N VAL A 156 -17.58 7.51 -15.10
CA VAL A 156 -17.74 6.14 -15.65
C VAL A 156 -16.37 5.45 -15.77
N GLU A 157 -15.35 6.12 -16.32
CA GLU A 157 -13.99 5.62 -16.37
C GLU A 157 -13.45 5.26 -14.98
N GLY A 158 -13.72 6.11 -13.98
CA GLY A 158 -13.31 5.87 -12.59
C GLY A 158 -14.00 4.67 -11.96
N ILE A 159 -15.30 4.48 -12.22
CA ILE A 159 -16.05 3.29 -11.76
C ILE A 159 -15.50 2.03 -12.41
N ILE A 160 -15.24 2.05 -13.72
CA ILE A 160 -14.64 0.91 -14.44
C ILE A 160 -13.27 0.57 -13.83
N ARG A 161 -12.44 1.58 -13.57
CA ARG A 161 -11.14 1.40 -12.89
C ARG A 161 -11.29 0.74 -11.53
N MET A 162 -12.27 1.15 -10.73
CA MET A 162 -12.55 0.57 -9.42
C MET A 162 -12.96 -0.90 -9.54
N VAL A 163 -13.82 -1.24 -10.51
CA VAL A 163 -14.25 -2.62 -10.77
C VAL A 163 -13.07 -3.50 -11.19
N ILE A 164 -12.22 -3.00 -12.11
CA ILE A 164 -11.00 -3.70 -12.55
C ILE A 164 -10.07 -3.93 -11.36
N PHE A 165 -9.85 -2.92 -10.52
CA PHE A 165 -9.02 -3.04 -9.33
C PHE A 165 -9.56 -4.07 -8.35
N MET A 166 -10.86 -4.07 -8.08
CA MET A 166 -11.47 -5.05 -7.19
C MET A 166 -11.36 -6.46 -7.74
N ALA A 167 -11.61 -6.65 -9.05
CA ALA A 167 -11.45 -7.95 -9.71
C ALA A 167 -9.99 -8.44 -9.62
N TYR A 168 -9.02 -7.56 -9.86
CA TYR A 168 -7.60 -7.84 -9.73
C TYR A 168 -7.24 -8.26 -8.30
N MET A 169 -7.70 -7.53 -7.27
CA MET A 169 -7.44 -7.87 -5.88
C MET A 169 -8.03 -9.22 -5.48
N ILE A 170 -9.26 -9.53 -5.93
CA ILE A 170 -9.90 -10.82 -5.68
C ILE A 170 -9.13 -11.95 -6.38
N LEU A 171 -8.65 -11.72 -7.60
CA LEU A 171 -7.89 -12.72 -8.35
C LEU A 171 -6.55 -13.04 -7.66
N ILE A 172 -5.79 -12.00 -7.31
CA ILE A 172 -4.50 -12.15 -6.61
C ILE A 172 -4.68 -12.81 -5.25
N SER A 173 -5.74 -12.46 -4.51
CA SER A 173 -5.98 -13.04 -3.18
C SER A 173 -6.21 -14.56 -3.20
N ARG A 174 -6.46 -15.15 -4.37
CA ARG A 174 -6.64 -16.59 -4.54
C ARG A 174 -5.34 -17.35 -4.84
N MET A 175 -4.28 -16.63 -5.22
CA MET A 175 -2.97 -17.24 -5.50
C MET A 175 -2.35 -17.76 -4.19
N PRO A 176 -1.76 -18.98 -4.18
CA PRO A 176 -1.20 -19.58 -2.96
C PRO A 176 -0.17 -18.69 -2.28
N ASP A 177 0.79 -18.14 -3.04
CA ASP A 177 1.87 -17.30 -2.51
C ASP A 177 1.32 -16.02 -1.89
N MET A 178 0.33 -15.40 -2.55
CA MET A 178 -0.31 -14.19 -2.03
C MET A 178 -1.16 -14.46 -0.79
N LYS A 179 -1.78 -15.64 -0.68
CA LYS A 179 -2.47 -16.04 0.56
C LYS A 179 -1.52 -16.06 1.75
N ARG A 180 -0.30 -16.55 1.53
CA ARG A 180 0.72 -16.60 2.58
C ARG A 180 1.19 -15.20 2.97
N VAL A 181 1.50 -14.32 2.01
CA VAL A 181 1.80 -12.91 2.28
C VAL A 181 0.64 -12.21 3.00
N PHE A 182 -0.61 -12.49 2.63
CA PHE A 182 -1.78 -11.92 3.30
C PHE A 182 -2.02 -12.49 4.70
N SER A 183 -1.48 -13.66 5.03
CA SER A 183 -1.47 -14.18 6.40
C SER A 183 -0.44 -13.41 7.26
N TYR A 184 0.74 -13.11 6.74
CA TYR A 184 1.68 -12.20 7.41
C TYR A 184 1.10 -10.79 7.61
N HIS A 185 0.31 -10.28 6.65
CA HIS A 185 -0.41 -9.02 6.81
C HIS A 185 -1.47 -9.10 7.92
N GLY A 186 -2.14 -10.24 8.05
CA GLY A 186 -3.03 -10.50 9.19
C GLY A 186 -2.27 -10.53 10.53
N ALA A 187 -1.09 -11.13 10.57
CA ALA A 187 -0.23 -11.15 11.76
C ALA A 187 0.23 -9.74 12.16
N GLU A 188 0.64 -8.93 11.19
CA GLU A 188 0.97 -7.51 11.40
C GLU A 188 -0.18 -6.77 12.10
N HIS A 189 -1.38 -6.82 11.53
CA HIS A 189 -2.55 -6.13 12.08
C HIS A 189 -2.92 -6.60 13.48
N LYS A 190 -2.93 -7.91 13.71
CA LYS A 190 -3.25 -8.49 15.02
C LYS A 190 -2.23 -8.06 16.08
N THR A 191 -0.94 -8.03 15.72
CA THR A 191 0.12 -7.64 16.64
C THR A 191 0.05 -6.14 17.01
N ILE A 192 -0.17 -5.27 16.01
CA ILE A 192 -0.36 -3.83 16.26
C ILE A 192 -1.58 -3.60 17.15
N ARG A 193 -2.69 -4.31 16.90
CA ARG A 193 -3.88 -4.20 17.77
C ARG A 193 -3.65 -4.68 19.19
N CYS A 194 -2.87 -5.74 19.39
CA CYS A 194 -2.50 -6.22 20.72
C CYS A 194 -1.69 -5.14 21.47
N TYR A 195 -0.74 -4.51 20.78
CA TYR A 195 0.05 -3.40 21.31
C TYR A 195 -0.82 -2.18 21.66
N GLU A 196 -1.75 -1.79 20.78
CA GLU A 196 -2.70 -0.70 21.01
C GLU A 196 -3.68 -0.97 22.17
N ALA A 197 -3.99 -2.24 22.40
CA ALA A 197 -4.78 -2.67 23.54
C ALA A 197 -3.97 -2.73 24.84
N ARG A 198 -2.67 -2.39 24.80
CA ARG A 198 -1.74 -2.46 25.93
C ARG A 198 -1.68 -3.84 26.58
N LEU A 199 -1.90 -4.89 25.80
CA LEU A 199 -1.77 -6.26 26.26
C LEU A 199 -0.33 -6.76 26.05
N PRO A 200 0.16 -7.69 26.89
CA PRO A 200 1.44 -8.35 26.65
C PRO A 200 1.48 -8.98 25.25
N LEU A 201 2.56 -8.72 24.51
CA LEU A 201 2.77 -9.25 23.16
C LEU A 201 3.14 -10.75 23.24
N THR A 202 2.13 -11.58 23.43
CA THR A 202 2.22 -13.04 23.44
C THR A 202 1.38 -13.60 22.30
N VAL A 203 1.75 -14.76 21.79
CA VAL A 203 1.01 -15.44 20.71
C VAL A 203 -0.47 -15.60 21.09
N GLU A 204 -0.76 -15.96 22.35
CA GLU A 204 -2.12 -16.13 22.85
C GLU A 204 -2.95 -14.84 22.79
N ASN A 205 -2.40 -13.70 23.21
CA ASN A 205 -3.10 -12.43 23.18
C ASN A 205 -3.27 -11.91 21.76
N VAL A 206 -2.22 -12.00 20.93
CA VAL A 206 -2.26 -11.57 19.54
C VAL A 206 -3.28 -12.40 18.73
N ARG A 207 -3.36 -13.72 18.96
CA ARG A 207 -4.33 -14.60 18.31
C ARG A 207 -5.78 -14.15 18.50
N LYS A 208 -6.12 -13.58 19.67
CA LYS A 208 -7.46 -13.09 20.00
C LYS A 208 -7.83 -11.77 19.28
N MET A 209 -6.84 -11.05 18.72
CA MET A 209 -7.08 -9.77 18.05
C MET A 209 -7.70 -9.97 16.66
N THR A 210 -8.40 -8.94 16.18
CA THR A 210 -8.91 -8.92 14.80
C THR A 210 -7.83 -8.55 13.81
N ARG A 211 -7.86 -9.18 12.64
CA ARG A 211 -6.98 -8.88 11.51
C ARG A 211 -7.36 -7.62 10.71
N LEU A 212 -8.50 -6.99 11.03
CA LEU A 212 -8.93 -5.76 10.36
C LEU A 212 -8.37 -4.54 11.11
N HIS A 213 -7.68 -3.64 10.41
CA HIS A 213 -7.05 -2.46 11.00
C HIS A 213 -7.39 -1.18 10.21
N PRO A 214 -7.95 -0.12 10.86
CA PRO A 214 -8.45 1.05 10.13
C PRO A 214 -7.34 1.95 9.55
N ARG A 215 -6.11 1.84 10.02
CA ARG A 215 -4.96 2.62 9.56
C ARG A 215 -4.02 1.85 8.63
N CYS A 216 -4.53 0.82 7.99
CA CYS A 216 -3.77 0.03 7.03
C CYS A 216 -3.61 0.76 5.70
N GLY A 217 -2.44 0.62 5.08
CA GLY A 217 -2.14 1.16 3.76
C GLY A 217 -3.07 0.66 2.65
N THR A 218 -3.60 -0.57 2.75
CA THR A 218 -4.55 -1.10 1.76
C THR A 218 -5.91 -0.39 1.82
N SER A 219 -6.36 0.03 3.01
CA SER A 219 -7.54 0.88 3.14
C SER A 219 -7.37 2.24 2.45
N PHE A 220 -6.14 2.76 2.45
CA PHE A 220 -5.77 3.98 1.76
C PHE A 220 -5.94 3.88 0.24
N LEU A 221 -5.73 2.73 -0.38
CA LEU A 221 -5.85 2.54 -1.83
C LEU A 221 -7.25 2.89 -2.36
N LEU A 222 -8.32 2.50 -1.66
CA LEU A 222 -9.67 2.86 -2.07
C LEU A 222 -9.94 4.36 -1.96
N VAL A 223 -9.41 5.01 -0.92
CA VAL A 223 -9.52 6.47 -0.78
C VAL A 223 -8.75 7.17 -1.92
N VAL A 224 -7.54 6.68 -2.27
CA VAL A 224 -6.78 7.16 -3.45
C VAL A 224 -7.63 7.06 -4.72
N MET A 225 -8.34 5.94 -4.92
CA MET A 225 -9.16 5.75 -6.11
C MET A 225 -10.31 6.76 -6.17
N VAL A 226 -11.05 6.95 -5.08
CA VAL A 226 -12.15 7.94 -5.02
C VAL A 226 -11.62 9.35 -5.26
N ILE A 227 -10.53 9.74 -4.59
CA ILE A 227 -9.92 11.06 -4.78
C ILE A 227 -9.38 11.23 -6.20
N SER A 228 -8.79 10.18 -6.79
CA SER A 228 -8.31 10.24 -8.18
C SER A 228 -9.44 10.48 -9.17
N ILE A 229 -10.62 9.88 -8.96
CA ILE A 229 -11.81 10.11 -9.80
C ILE A 229 -12.18 11.60 -9.76
N LEU A 230 -12.27 12.19 -8.57
CA LEU A 230 -12.63 13.59 -8.39
C LEU A 230 -11.57 14.52 -9.01
N VAL A 231 -10.29 14.33 -8.66
CA VAL A 231 -9.19 15.17 -9.17
C VAL A 231 -9.08 15.07 -10.69
N PHE A 232 -9.12 13.86 -11.26
CA PHE A 232 -9.01 13.68 -12.71
C PHE A 232 -10.22 14.24 -13.44
N SER A 233 -11.43 14.12 -12.90
CA SER A 233 -12.64 14.68 -13.51
C SER A 233 -12.58 16.19 -13.56
N ILE A 234 -12.24 16.84 -12.45
CA ILE A 234 -12.14 18.31 -12.38
C ILE A 234 -11.01 18.81 -13.27
N ALA A 235 -9.81 18.21 -13.14
CA ALA A 235 -8.64 18.66 -13.89
C ALA A 235 -8.78 18.44 -15.41
N SER A 236 -9.36 17.31 -15.84
CA SER A 236 -9.62 17.06 -17.27
C SER A 236 -10.64 18.06 -17.83
N SER A 237 -11.69 18.37 -17.09
CA SER A 237 -12.68 19.40 -17.50
C SER A 237 -12.04 20.78 -17.60
N ALA A 238 -11.19 21.15 -16.64
CA ALA A 238 -10.45 22.40 -16.66
C ALA A 238 -9.47 22.46 -17.84
N LEU A 239 -8.75 21.36 -18.12
CA LEU A 239 -7.83 21.29 -19.25
C LEU A 239 -8.54 21.55 -20.59
N LEU A 240 -9.71 20.95 -20.79
CA LEU A 240 -10.50 21.15 -22.02
C LEU A 240 -11.10 22.56 -22.11
N ALA A 241 -11.47 23.16 -20.99
CA ALA A 241 -11.92 24.55 -20.94
C ALA A 241 -10.80 25.55 -21.32
N ILE A 242 -9.56 25.27 -20.88
CA ILE A 242 -8.38 26.11 -21.19
C ILE A 242 -7.91 25.88 -22.64
N PHE A 243 -7.98 24.64 -23.11
CA PHE A 243 -7.52 24.24 -24.45
C PHE A 243 -8.67 23.58 -25.26
N PRO A 244 -9.66 24.37 -25.76
CA PRO A 244 -10.82 23.81 -26.47
C PRO A 244 -10.44 23.02 -27.73
N GLY A 245 -9.28 23.34 -28.36
CA GLY A 245 -8.76 22.62 -29.52
C GLY A 245 -8.52 21.12 -29.30
N LEU A 246 -8.37 20.68 -28.04
CA LEU A 246 -8.23 19.26 -27.72
C LEU A 246 -9.50 18.45 -27.96
N GLU A 247 -10.67 19.10 -27.96
CA GLU A 247 -11.94 18.44 -28.33
C GLU A 247 -11.93 17.96 -29.78
N ALA A 248 -11.27 18.66 -30.69
CA ALA A 248 -11.20 18.31 -32.13
C ALA A 248 -10.45 16.97 -32.37
N ILE A 249 -9.53 16.60 -31.47
CA ILE A 249 -8.77 15.35 -31.55
C ILE A 249 -9.30 14.26 -30.59
N ARG A 250 -10.44 14.50 -29.96
CA ARG A 250 -11.07 13.55 -29.03
C ARG A 250 -11.31 12.19 -29.72
N GLY A 251 -11.03 11.10 -29.02
CA GLY A 251 -11.14 9.75 -29.57
C GLY A 251 -9.92 9.26 -30.34
N THR A 252 -8.98 10.14 -30.73
CA THR A 252 -7.72 9.71 -31.36
C THR A 252 -6.79 9.05 -30.36
N PHE A 253 -5.86 8.23 -30.84
CA PHE A 253 -4.81 7.62 -30.02
C PHE A 253 -3.94 8.68 -29.33
N GLY A 254 -3.58 9.75 -30.05
CA GLY A 254 -2.80 10.86 -29.49
C GLY A 254 -3.48 11.54 -28.30
N TYR A 255 -4.80 11.82 -28.41
CA TYR A 255 -5.58 12.37 -27.31
C TYR A 255 -5.57 11.44 -26.08
N ARG A 256 -5.74 10.13 -26.29
CA ARG A 256 -5.71 9.14 -25.19
C ARG A 256 -4.37 9.12 -24.47
N MET A 257 -3.27 9.13 -25.23
CA MET A 257 -1.92 9.18 -24.63
C MET A 257 -1.66 10.47 -23.88
N LEU A 258 -2.09 11.62 -24.43
CA LEU A 258 -2.01 12.91 -23.74
C LEU A 258 -2.77 12.89 -22.41
N MET A 259 -3.99 12.35 -22.39
CA MET A 259 -4.81 12.29 -21.18
C MET A 259 -4.24 11.32 -20.15
N ILE A 260 -3.62 10.22 -20.55
CA ILE A 260 -2.90 9.31 -19.64
C ILE A 260 -1.70 10.05 -19.03
N ALA A 261 -0.87 10.69 -19.85
CA ALA A 261 0.29 11.45 -19.37
C ALA A 261 -0.13 12.56 -18.39
N PHE A 262 -1.21 13.29 -18.71
CA PHE A 262 -1.77 14.31 -17.84
C PHE A 262 -2.25 13.74 -16.49
N LYS A 263 -2.99 12.63 -16.50
CA LYS A 263 -3.44 11.96 -15.27
C LYS A 263 -2.27 11.41 -14.46
N LEU A 264 -1.22 10.87 -15.10
CA LEU A 264 0.00 10.44 -14.41
C LEU A 264 0.73 11.62 -13.74
N LEU A 265 0.80 12.78 -14.42
CA LEU A 265 1.37 13.99 -13.84
C LEU A 265 0.60 14.50 -12.61
N LEU A 266 -0.71 14.21 -12.52
CA LEU A 266 -1.55 14.57 -11.38
C LEU A 266 -1.46 13.59 -10.21
N LEU A 267 -0.84 12.41 -10.38
CA LEU A 267 -0.74 11.40 -9.29
C LEU A 267 -0.10 11.96 -8.02
N PRO A 268 0.98 12.74 -8.05
CA PRO A 268 1.54 13.35 -6.84
C PRO A 268 0.52 14.21 -6.08
N VAL A 269 -0.34 14.94 -6.79
CA VAL A 269 -1.41 15.75 -6.18
C VAL A 269 -2.43 14.85 -5.50
N VAL A 270 -2.87 13.79 -6.18
CA VAL A 270 -3.80 12.78 -5.60
C VAL A 270 -3.19 12.18 -4.34
N VAL A 271 -1.94 11.75 -4.39
CA VAL A 271 -1.22 11.16 -3.25
C VAL A 271 -1.14 12.16 -2.08
N GLY A 272 -0.79 13.41 -2.35
CA GLY A 272 -0.70 14.45 -1.32
C GLY A 272 -2.03 14.69 -0.62
N ILE A 273 -3.12 14.86 -1.38
CA ILE A 273 -4.47 15.05 -0.84
C ILE A 273 -4.90 13.81 -0.01
N THR A 274 -4.73 12.63 -0.57
CA THR A 274 -5.17 11.39 0.08
C THR A 274 -4.37 11.12 1.35
N TYR A 275 -3.08 11.44 1.38
CA TYR A 275 -2.25 11.31 2.57
C TYR A 275 -2.79 12.17 3.73
N GLU A 276 -3.16 13.44 3.47
CA GLU A 276 -3.72 14.31 4.50
C GLU A 276 -5.09 13.81 5.00
N ILE A 277 -5.93 13.32 4.11
CA ILE A 277 -7.21 12.71 4.46
C ILE A 277 -6.99 11.48 5.36
N ASN A 278 -6.08 10.57 4.97
CA ASN A 278 -5.79 9.38 5.76
C ASN A 278 -5.21 9.72 7.13
N ARG A 279 -4.31 10.71 7.18
CA ARG A 279 -3.75 11.22 8.44
C ARG A 279 -4.83 11.81 9.35
N TRP A 280 -5.78 12.55 8.78
CA TRP A 280 -6.90 13.09 9.52
C TRP A 280 -7.83 11.98 10.03
N CYS A 281 -8.14 10.97 9.21
CA CYS A 281 -8.90 9.79 9.62
C CYS A 281 -8.21 8.99 10.74
N GLY A 282 -6.89 8.84 10.68
CA GLY A 282 -6.11 8.14 11.69
C GLY A 282 -6.21 8.78 13.08
N ARG A 283 -6.27 10.12 13.12
CA ARG A 283 -6.36 10.90 14.36
C ARG A 283 -7.75 10.96 14.96
N ASN A 284 -8.77 11.01 14.11
CA ASN A 284 -10.15 11.21 14.53
C ASN A 284 -10.94 9.88 14.46
N ASP A 285 -11.87 9.72 15.40
CA ASP A 285 -12.78 8.57 15.44
C ASP A 285 -14.21 9.11 15.56
N ASN A 286 -14.82 9.44 14.43
CA ASN A 286 -16.19 9.90 14.33
C ASN A 286 -16.93 9.13 13.23
N ALA A 287 -18.24 9.33 13.12
CA ALA A 287 -19.07 8.62 12.14
C ALA A 287 -18.59 8.82 10.69
N PHE A 288 -18.10 10.03 10.35
CA PHE A 288 -17.63 10.34 9.02
C PHE A 288 -16.30 9.61 8.69
N THR A 289 -15.31 9.62 9.61
CA THR A 289 -14.05 8.91 9.41
C THR A 289 -14.24 7.40 9.34
N ARG A 290 -15.18 6.86 10.13
CA ARG A 290 -15.56 5.43 10.03
C ARG A 290 -16.22 5.10 8.69
N ALA A 291 -17.12 5.93 8.21
CA ALA A 291 -17.75 5.75 6.89
C ALA A 291 -16.71 5.81 5.76
N LEU A 292 -15.76 6.76 5.82
CA LEU A 292 -14.71 6.90 4.82
C LEU A 292 -13.73 5.73 4.82
N SER A 293 -13.46 5.15 5.99
CA SER A 293 -12.56 3.99 6.14
C SER A 293 -13.27 2.65 5.87
N ALA A 294 -14.61 2.59 5.93
CA ALA A 294 -15.38 1.35 5.82
C ALA A 294 -15.10 0.55 4.53
N PRO A 295 -15.03 1.16 3.32
CA PRO A 295 -14.72 0.41 2.10
C PRO A 295 -13.32 -0.22 2.15
N GLY A 296 -12.34 0.49 2.69
CA GLY A 296 -10.99 -0.02 2.88
C GLY A 296 -10.94 -1.17 3.90
N MET A 297 -11.66 -1.05 5.01
CA MET A 297 -11.81 -2.14 5.98
C MET A 297 -12.44 -3.38 5.35
N TRP A 298 -13.46 -3.19 4.50
CA TRP A 298 -14.09 -4.29 3.78
C TRP A 298 -13.10 -4.98 2.82
N MET A 299 -12.27 -4.23 2.11
CA MET A 299 -11.24 -4.78 1.22
C MET A 299 -10.22 -5.67 1.97
N GLN A 300 -9.97 -5.42 3.25
CA GLN A 300 -9.06 -6.24 4.05
C GLN A 300 -9.54 -7.69 4.22
N HIS A 301 -10.81 -8.00 3.97
CA HIS A 301 -11.27 -9.38 3.94
C HIS A 301 -10.59 -10.21 2.83
N PHE A 302 -10.11 -9.55 1.77
CA PHE A 302 -9.37 -10.16 0.66
C PHE A 302 -7.85 -10.01 0.79
N THR A 303 -7.39 -8.96 1.48
CA THR A 303 -5.96 -8.62 1.58
C THR A 303 -5.32 -9.01 2.90
N THR A 304 -6.06 -9.63 3.81
CA THR A 304 -5.55 -10.24 5.04
C THR A 304 -6.16 -11.61 5.26
N ASN A 305 -5.37 -12.55 5.75
CA ASN A 305 -5.84 -13.89 6.17
C ASN A 305 -5.51 -14.13 7.65
N GLU A 306 -6.09 -15.18 8.23
CA GLU A 306 -5.72 -15.62 9.58
C GLU A 306 -4.30 -16.17 9.56
N PRO A 307 -3.39 -15.63 10.39
CA PRO A 307 -2.03 -16.12 10.53
C PRO A 307 -1.97 -17.36 11.40
N ASP A 308 -0.99 -18.20 11.17
CA ASP A 308 -0.57 -19.22 12.12
C ASP A 308 0.31 -18.62 13.24
N ASP A 309 0.62 -19.44 14.26
CA ASP A 309 1.40 -18.99 15.42
C ASP A 309 2.82 -18.55 15.03
N SER A 310 3.42 -19.23 14.06
CA SER A 310 4.76 -18.90 13.59
C SER A 310 4.82 -17.51 12.93
N MET A 311 3.76 -17.12 12.22
CA MET A 311 3.63 -15.79 11.62
C MET A 311 3.35 -14.71 12.68
N ILE A 312 2.59 -15.07 13.73
CA ILE A 312 2.36 -14.18 14.88
C ILE A 312 3.68 -13.89 15.60
N GLU A 313 4.55 -14.88 15.80
CA GLU A 313 5.89 -14.69 16.38
C GLU A 313 6.71 -13.68 15.59
N VAL A 314 6.69 -13.75 14.24
CA VAL A 314 7.33 -12.75 13.38
C VAL A 314 6.76 -11.36 13.62
N GLY A 315 5.44 -11.23 13.70
CA GLY A 315 4.77 -9.95 14.00
C GLY A 315 5.18 -9.37 15.36
N ILE A 316 5.23 -10.21 16.39
CA ILE A 316 5.67 -9.82 17.75
C ILE A 316 7.11 -9.33 17.71
N ALA A 317 8.02 -10.11 17.13
CA ALA A 317 9.42 -9.72 17.01
C ALA A 317 9.58 -8.39 16.23
N ALA A 318 8.79 -8.20 15.16
CA ALA A 318 8.84 -6.99 14.34
C ALA A 318 8.35 -5.75 15.12
N VAL A 319 7.26 -5.83 15.87
CA VAL A 319 6.77 -4.73 16.71
C VAL A 319 7.78 -4.43 17.81
N GLN A 320 8.27 -5.45 18.52
CA GLN A 320 9.25 -5.28 19.61
C GLN A 320 10.53 -4.58 19.13
N ALA A 321 10.99 -4.90 17.92
CA ALA A 321 12.22 -4.31 17.36
C ALA A 321 12.10 -2.80 17.06
N VAL A 322 10.88 -2.27 16.92
CA VAL A 322 10.62 -0.85 16.58
C VAL A 322 9.93 -0.07 17.68
N LEU A 323 9.75 -0.67 18.86
CA LEU A 323 9.19 0.06 20.00
C LEU A 323 10.01 1.31 20.30
N PRO A 324 9.37 2.43 20.63
CA PRO A 324 10.06 3.67 20.92
C PRO A 324 10.87 3.56 22.21
N GLU A 325 12.04 4.22 22.25
CA GLU A 325 12.85 4.32 23.46
C GLU A 325 12.17 5.21 24.51
N LYS A 326 11.45 6.23 24.06
CA LYS A 326 10.66 7.11 24.91
C LYS A 326 9.17 6.75 24.79
N GLU A 327 8.58 6.33 25.89
CA GLU A 327 7.16 5.97 25.94
C GLU A 327 6.27 7.10 25.39
N GLY A 328 5.36 6.74 24.46
CA GLY A 328 4.41 7.65 23.86
C GLY A 328 4.94 8.49 22.69
N SER A 329 6.20 8.36 22.26
CA SER A 329 6.71 9.04 21.07
C SER A 329 6.11 8.46 19.77
N ASP A 330 5.46 7.33 19.85
CA ASP A 330 4.74 6.65 18.75
C ASP A 330 3.24 6.98 18.71
N ARG A 331 2.74 7.88 19.57
CA ARG A 331 1.33 8.30 19.53
C ARG A 331 1.02 9.16 18.30
N TRP A 332 -0.18 8.94 17.77
CA TRP A 332 -0.73 9.76 16.65
C TRP A 332 -1.00 11.20 17.07
#